data_f02bdf0147f70337e9491662d8d12509
#
_entry.id   f02bdf0147f70337e9491662d8d12509
#
_cell.length_a   1.000
_cell.length_b   1.000
_cell.length_c   1.000
_cell.angle_alpha   90.00
_cell.angle_beta   90.00
_cell.angle_gamma   90.00
#
_symmetry.space_group_name_H-M   'P 1'
#
loop_
_entity.id
_entity.type
_entity.pdbx_description
1 polymer ?
#
loop_
_entity_poly.entity_id
_entity_poly.type
_entity_poly.pdbx_seq_one_letter_code
_entity_poly.pdbx_strand_id
1 'polypeptide(L)'
;MIARRPVTIALAALLTSASNRPVGRGKKPPGNSQHYYLLYSLDAAVAGPPLADENEDLSPVYQVTSVSGPDPARPNSSGDPDQVEWMADKAREVFLGRHPGTGLWLHPIIVTGVKVMGRSLDVEPGGTNDPADGIISYVQRFRFDLTPA
;
A
#
# COMPACT_ATOMS: atom_id res chain seq x y z
N MET A 1 21.19 1.13 9.30
CA MET A 1 19.94 1.93 9.17
C MET A 1 19.23 1.58 7.89
N ILE A 2 17.93 1.33 7.96
CA ILE A 2 17.11 1.06 6.78
C ILE A 2 16.52 2.37 6.26
N ALA A 3 16.85 2.71 5.02
CA ALA A 3 16.27 3.88 4.37
C ALA A 3 14.84 3.60 3.93
N ARG A 4 13.91 4.48 4.26
CA ARG A 4 12.49 4.32 3.98
C ARG A 4 12.14 4.51 2.50
N ARG A 5 12.79 5.45 1.84
CA ARG A 5 12.46 5.82 0.46
C ARG A 5 12.54 4.63 -0.53
N PRO A 6 13.59 3.80 -0.53
CA PRO A 6 13.64 2.64 -1.41
C PRO A 6 12.53 1.63 -1.15
N VAL A 7 12.13 1.46 0.11
CA VAL A 7 11.03 0.58 0.51
C VAL A 7 9.71 1.11 -0.06
N THR A 8 9.45 2.40 0.10
CA THR A 8 8.24 3.03 -0.44
C THR A 8 8.15 2.90 -1.96
N ILE A 9 9.27 3.11 -2.66
CA ILE A 9 9.34 2.95 -4.12
C ILE A 9 9.03 1.51 -4.52
N ALA A 10 9.60 0.53 -3.81
CA ALA A 10 9.36 -0.88 -4.10
C ALA A 10 7.90 -1.29 -3.88
N LEU A 11 7.29 -0.83 -2.81
CA LEU A 11 5.87 -1.12 -2.52
C LEU A 11 4.94 -0.48 -3.56
N ALA A 12 5.20 0.76 -3.94
CA ALA A 12 4.41 1.44 -4.98
C ALA A 12 4.52 0.74 -6.33
N ALA A 13 5.72 0.34 -6.72
CA ALA A 13 5.96 -0.37 -7.97
C ALA A 13 5.29 -1.75 -7.98
N LEU A 14 5.37 -2.48 -6.86
CA LEU A 14 4.72 -3.78 -6.73
C LEU A 14 3.20 -3.67 -6.84
N LEU A 15 2.61 -2.73 -6.13
CA LEU A 15 1.16 -2.52 -6.16
C LEU A 15 0.70 -2.11 -7.55
N THR A 16 1.43 -1.23 -8.23
CA THR A 16 1.13 -0.82 -9.60
C THR A 16 1.13 -2.01 -10.56
N SER A 17 2.20 -2.81 -10.54
CA SER A 17 2.35 -3.91 -11.50
C SER A 17 1.39 -5.06 -11.23
N ALA A 18 1.15 -5.41 -9.97
CA ALA A 18 0.30 -6.55 -9.61
C ALA A 18 -1.19 -6.23 -9.71
N SER A 19 -1.60 -5.00 -9.45
CA SER A 19 -3.01 -4.58 -9.54
C SER A 19 -3.42 -4.05 -10.90
N ASN A 20 -2.45 -3.64 -11.71
CA ASN A 20 -2.67 -2.93 -12.97
C ASN A 20 -3.49 -1.64 -12.78
N ARG A 21 -3.25 -0.94 -11.67
CA ARG A 21 -3.86 0.35 -11.35
C ARG A 21 -2.77 1.35 -11.00
N PRO A 22 -2.93 2.63 -11.36
CA PRO A 22 -1.94 3.64 -10.99
C PRO A 22 -1.91 3.87 -9.48
N VAL A 23 -0.71 4.13 -8.97
CA VAL A 23 -0.45 4.38 -7.55
C VAL A 23 0.21 5.74 -7.40
N GLY A 24 -0.41 6.63 -6.65
CA GLY A 24 0.17 7.92 -6.27
C GLY A 24 0.76 7.87 -4.87
N ARG A 25 1.91 8.50 -4.69
CA ARG A 25 2.59 8.58 -3.40
C ARG A 25 2.17 9.88 -2.69
N GLY A 26 1.14 9.77 -1.84
CA GLY A 26 0.60 10.90 -1.09
C GLY A 26 -0.20 11.90 -1.90
N LYS A 27 -0.30 11.72 -3.21
CA LYS A 27 -1.08 12.57 -4.11
C LYS A 27 -1.60 11.76 -5.29
N LYS A 28 -2.66 12.25 -5.91
CA LYS A 28 -3.25 11.58 -7.08
C LYS A 28 -2.19 11.34 -8.15
N PRO A 29 -2.12 10.12 -8.73
CA PRO A 29 -1.19 9.85 -9.82
C PRO A 29 -1.52 10.70 -11.06
N PRO A 30 -0.54 10.99 -11.92
CA PRO A 30 -0.78 11.76 -13.13
C PRO A 30 -1.75 11.05 -14.08
N GLY A 31 -2.49 11.81 -14.86
CA GLY A 31 -3.49 11.32 -15.79
C GLY A 31 -4.90 11.46 -15.28
N ASN A 32 -5.86 10.94 -16.06
CA ASN A 32 -7.30 11.02 -15.77
C ASN A 32 -7.86 9.67 -15.31
N SER A 33 -7.13 8.96 -14.46
CA SER A 33 -7.58 7.68 -13.94
C SER A 33 -8.77 7.84 -13.02
N GLN A 34 -9.82 7.09 -13.29
CA GLN A 34 -11.00 7.03 -12.44
C GLN A 34 -10.74 6.24 -11.16
N HIS A 35 -9.97 5.15 -11.29
CA HIS A 35 -9.64 4.25 -10.19
C HIS A 35 -8.14 4.24 -9.97
N TYR A 36 -7.69 4.52 -8.76
CA TYR A 36 -6.28 4.57 -8.41
C TYR A 36 -6.07 4.31 -6.92
N TYR A 37 -4.82 4.00 -6.58
CA TYR A 37 -4.39 3.89 -5.19
C TYR A 37 -3.61 5.13 -4.76
N LEU A 38 -3.72 5.46 -3.48
CA LEU A 38 -2.82 6.40 -2.81
C LEU A 38 -2.03 5.63 -1.76
N LEU A 39 -0.71 5.76 -1.81
CA LEU A 39 0.20 5.15 -0.85
C LEU A 39 0.80 6.23 0.05
N TYR A 40 0.58 6.09 1.35
CA TYR A 40 1.13 6.99 2.36
C TYR A 40 2.10 6.24 3.24
N SER A 41 3.28 6.84 3.46
CA SER A 41 4.24 6.37 4.44
C SER A 41 3.88 7.00 5.80
N LEU A 42 3.46 6.17 6.74
CA LEU A 42 3.02 6.61 8.07
C LEU A 42 4.11 6.36 9.12
N ASP A 43 3.71 5.97 10.32
CA ASP A 43 4.59 5.72 11.44
C ASP A 43 5.55 4.56 11.17
N ALA A 44 6.67 4.57 11.88
CA ALA A 44 7.58 3.45 11.91
C ALA A 44 8.13 3.27 13.32
N ALA A 45 8.20 2.01 13.75
CA ALA A 45 8.91 1.64 14.95
C ALA A 45 10.32 1.20 14.60
N VAL A 46 11.30 1.65 15.35
CA VAL A 46 12.71 1.27 15.22
C VAL A 46 13.06 0.38 16.40
N ALA A 47 13.63 -0.79 16.13
CA ALA A 47 14.05 -1.73 17.15
C ALA A 47 15.45 -2.26 16.82
N GLY A 48 16.22 -2.56 17.85
CA GLY A 48 17.57 -3.09 17.69
C GLY A 48 18.49 -2.65 18.81
N PRO A 49 19.78 -3.02 18.74
CA PRO A 49 20.75 -2.63 19.74
C PRO A 49 20.84 -1.11 19.85
N PRO A 50 20.80 -0.53 21.07
CA PRO A 50 20.72 0.91 21.25
C PRO A 50 22.03 1.68 21.01
N LEU A 51 23.10 1.03 20.61
CA LEU A 51 24.42 1.64 20.56
C LEU A 51 25.02 1.48 19.16
N ALA A 52 25.32 2.57 18.50
CA ALA A 52 26.25 2.72 17.37
C ALA A 52 26.25 1.62 16.30
N ASP A 53 25.36 0.65 16.38
CA ASP A 53 25.19 -0.42 15.44
C ASP A 53 24.12 -0.01 14.42
N GLU A 54 24.46 -0.04 13.15
CA GLU A 54 23.56 0.31 12.06
C GLU A 54 22.54 -0.81 11.75
N ASN A 55 22.51 -1.87 12.56
CA ASN A 55 21.63 -3.03 12.37
C ASN A 55 20.26 -2.86 13.06
N GLU A 56 19.70 -1.67 12.97
CA GLU A 56 18.35 -1.39 13.46
C GLU A 56 17.28 -2.01 12.56
N ASP A 57 16.34 -2.71 13.16
CA ASP A 57 15.13 -3.16 12.48
C ASP A 57 14.15 -1.99 12.34
N LEU A 58 13.38 -2.00 11.27
CA LEU A 58 12.38 -0.98 11.00
C LEU A 58 11.03 -1.65 10.74
N SER A 59 10.00 -1.19 11.42
CA SER A 59 8.63 -1.65 11.21
C SER A 59 7.74 -0.49 10.73
N PRO A 60 7.80 -0.15 9.45
CA PRO A 60 6.99 0.94 8.91
C PRO A 60 5.55 0.50 8.69
N VAL A 61 4.64 1.46 8.87
CA VAL A 61 3.23 1.32 8.51
C VAL A 61 2.95 2.15 7.27
N TYR A 62 2.32 1.53 6.30
CA TYR A 62 1.89 2.19 5.06
C TYR A 62 0.38 2.17 4.96
N GLN A 63 -0.20 3.31 4.62
CA GLN A 63 -1.62 3.38 4.32
C GLN A 63 -1.83 3.27 2.82
N VAL A 64 -2.69 2.36 2.43
CA VAL A 64 -3.17 2.22 1.05
C VAL A 64 -4.62 2.66 1.02
N THR A 65 -4.91 3.69 0.25
CA THR A 65 -6.26 4.15 0.02
C THR A 65 -6.66 3.81 -1.40
N SER A 66 -7.67 2.98 -1.55
CA SER A 66 -8.28 2.66 -2.84
C SER A 66 -9.30 3.74 -3.15
N VAL A 67 -9.22 4.35 -4.33
CA VAL A 67 -10.08 5.48 -4.70
C VAL A 67 -10.79 5.20 -6.02
N SER A 68 -12.09 5.43 -6.04
CA SER A 68 -12.90 5.45 -7.25
C SER A 68 -13.60 6.81 -7.33
N GLY A 69 -13.20 7.59 -8.31
CA GLY A 69 -13.78 8.91 -8.55
C GLY A 69 -14.82 8.91 -9.65
N PRO A 70 -15.40 10.10 -9.93
CA PRO A 70 -16.28 10.26 -11.06
C PRO A 70 -15.58 9.91 -12.38
N ASP A 71 -16.34 9.39 -13.35
CA ASP A 71 -15.84 9.18 -14.69
C ASP A 71 -15.46 10.56 -15.31
N PRO A 72 -14.21 10.74 -15.80
CA PRO A 72 -13.80 12.00 -16.42
C PRO A 72 -14.69 12.42 -17.59
N ALA A 73 -15.28 11.47 -18.31
CA ALA A 73 -16.24 11.75 -19.38
C ALA A 73 -17.64 12.12 -18.86
N ARG A 74 -17.93 11.90 -17.59
CA ARG A 74 -19.20 12.18 -16.93
C ARG A 74 -18.96 12.81 -15.56
N PRO A 75 -18.62 14.12 -15.50
CA PRO A 75 -18.18 14.77 -14.24
C PRO A 75 -19.20 14.72 -13.10
N ASN A 76 -20.49 14.52 -13.41
CA ASN A 76 -21.57 14.41 -12.41
C ASN A 76 -21.80 12.97 -11.93
N SER A 77 -21.05 12.00 -12.42
CA SER A 77 -21.13 10.62 -11.94
C SER A 77 -20.44 10.46 -10.59
N SER A 78 -20.77 9.39 -9.90
CA SER A 78 -20.09 8.99 -8.65
C SER A 78 -19.12 7.84 -8.91
N GLY A 79 -18.17 7.65 -8.00
CA GLY A 79 -17.33 6.47 -7.98
C GLY A 79 -18.12 5.20 -7.71
N ASP A 80 -17.48 4.06 -7.89
CA ASP A 80 -18.09 2.74 -7.74
C ASP A 80 -17.59 2.09 -6.43
N PRO A 81 -18.49 1.84 -5.44
CA PRO A 81 -18.10 1.18 -4.21
C PRO A 81 -17.61 -0.26 -4.42
N ASP A 82 -18.15 -0.98 -5.39
CA ASP A 82 -17.68 -2.32 -5.73
C ASP A 82 -16.24 -2.31 -6.22
N GLN A 83 -15.88 -1.30 -7.00
CA GLN A 83 -14.51 -1.14 -7.51
C GLN A 83 -13.50 -0.89 -6.40
N VAL A 84 -13.82 -0.06 -5.39
CA VAL A 84 -12.89 0.20 -4.29
C VAL A 84 -12.75 -1.02 -3.39
N GLU A 85 -13.79 -1.80 -3.19
CA GLU A 85 -13.69 -3.05 -2.44
C GLU A 85 -12.84 -4.08 -3.18
N TRP A 86 -13.02 -4.21 -4.49
CA TRP A 86 -12.15 -5.05 -5.32
C TRP A 86 -10.69 -4.62 -5.23
N MET A 87 -10.43 -3.32 -5.31
CA MET A 87 -9.08 -2.78 -5.19
C MET A 87 -8.49 -3.03 -3.82
N ALA A 88 -9.28 -2.90 -2.75
CA ALA A 88 -8.84 -3.18 -1.39
C ALA A 88 -8.48 -4.67 -1.21
N ASP A 89 -9.30 -5.57 -1.71
CA ASP A 89 -9.03 -7.00 -1.71
C ASP A 89 -7.77 -7.32 -2.51
N LYS A 90 -7.59 -6.67 -3.64
CA LYS A 90 -6.39 -6.84 -4.48
C LYS A 90 -5.13 -6.35 -3.79
N ALA A 91 -5.17 -5.20 -3.12
CA ALA A 91 -4.03 -4.69 -2.34
C ALA A 91 -3.66 -5.66 -1.21
N ARG A 92 -4.65 -6.21 -0.52
CA ARG A 92 -4.43 -7.20 0.53
C ARG A 92 -3.79 -8.47 -0.03
N GLU A 93 -4.25 -8.96 -1.17
CA GLU A 93 -3.65 -10.10 -1.86
C GLU A 93 -2.19 -9.82 -2.25
N VAL A 94 -1.91 -8.64 -2.79
CA VAL A 94 -0.56 -8.26 -3.23
C VAL A 94 0.43 -8.24 -2.06
N PHE A 95 0.04 -7.66 -0.94
CA PHE A 95 0.95 -7.51 0.20
C PHE A 95 0.93 -8.69 1.16
N LEU A 96 -0.20 -9.37 1.33
CA LEU A 96 -0.37 -10.42 2.34
C LEU A 96 -0.71 -11.79 1.76
N GLY A 97 -0.92 -11.89 0.45
CA GLY A 97 -1.23 -13.17 -0.19
C GLY A 97 -0.09 -14.17 -0.10
N ARG A 98 -0.45 -15.44 0.07
CA ARG A 98 0.50 -16.55 0.14
C ARG A 98 0.11 -17.64 -0.84
N HIS A 99 1.09 -18.39 -1.34
CA HIS A 99 0.83 -19.59 -2.12
C HIS A 99 0.21 -20.67 -1.23
N PRO A 100 -0.93 -21.25 -1.62
CA PRO A 100 -1.64 -22.22 -0.76
C PRO A 100 -0.81 -23.45 -0.42
N GLY A 101 0.04 -23.92 -1.34
CA GLY A 101 0.81 -25.14 -1.14
C GLY A 101 2.09 -24.98 -0.35
N THR A 102 2.74 -23.81 -0.41
CA THR A 102 4.06 -23.58 0.19
C THR A 102 4.03 -22.60 1.35
N GLY A 103 2.99 -21.78 1.47
CA GLY A 103 2.91 -20.72 2.48
C GLY A 103 3.84 -19.54 2.21
N LEU A 104 4.55 -19.54 1.09
CA LEU A 104 5.42 -18.43 0.71
C LEU A 104 4.59 -17.23 0.23
N TRP A 105 5.15 -16.04 0.39
CA TRP A 105 4.50 -14.81 -0.09
C TRP A 105 4.26 -14.88 -1.60
N LEU A 106 3.07 -14.53 -2.02
CA LEU A 106 2.69 -14.53 -3.43
C LEU A 106 3.55 -13.57 -4.26
N HIS A 107 3.83 -12.39 -3.70
CA HIS A 107 4.67 -11.38 -4.31
C HIS A 107 5.85 -11.05 -3.41
N PRO A 108 7.09 -11.33 -3.84
CA PRO A 108 8.27 -10.93 -3.06
C PRO A 108 8.44 -9.41 -3.09
N ILE A 109 8.87 -8.85 -1.96
CA ILE A 109 9.27 -7.45 -1.85
C ILE A 109 10.79 -7.42 -1.81
N ILE A 110 11.41 -6.90 -2.86
CA ILE A 110 12.85 -6.89 -3.04
C ILE A 110 13.36 -5.47 -2.93
N VAL A 111 14.16 -5.22 -1.89
CA VAL A 111 14.83 -3.94 -1.66
C VAL A 111 16.29 -4.24 -1.33
N THR A 112 17.21 -3.59 -2.03
CA THR A 112 18.64 -3.80 -1.81
C THR A 112 19.02 -3.45 -0.37
N GLY A 113 19.73 -4.35 0.31
CA GLY A 113 20.16 -4.18 1.68
C GLY A 113 19.09 -4.36 2.75
N VAL A 114 17.92 -4.83 2.37
CA VAL A 114 16.79 -5.02 3.29
C VAL A 114 16.16 -6.40 3.10
N LYS A 115 15.84 -7.03 4.22
CA LYS A 115 15.10 -8.28 4.23
C LYS A 115 13.75 -8.05 4.92
N VAL A 116 12.68 -8.50 4.28
CA VAL A 116 11.32 -8.43 4.83
C VAL A 116 11.11 -9.66 5.72
N MET A 117 10.96 -9.44 7.01
CA MET A 117 10.77 -10.50 8.01
C MET A 117 9.31 -10.83 8.24
N GLY A 118 8.43 -9.87 8.11
CA GLY A 118 7.01 -10.07 8.32
C GLY A 118 6.18 -9.02 7.63
N ARG A 119 4.91 -9.37 7.40
CA ARG A 119 3.90 -8.49 6.81
C ARG A 119 2.59 -8.75 7.52
N SER A 120 1.86 -7.69 7.85
CA SER A 120 0.56 -7.82 8.51
C SER A 120 -0.37 -6.68 8.14
N LEU A 121 -1.66 -6.92 8.29
CA LEU A 121 -2.65 -5.86 8.24
C LEU A 121 -2.71 -5.22 9.64
N ASP A 122 -2.34 -3.95 9.71
CA ASP A 122 -2.31 -3.21 10.98
C ASP A 122 -3.72 -2.82 11.40
N VAL A 123 -4.42 -2.11 10.52
CA VAL A 123 -5.81 -1.72 10.72
C VAL A 123 -6.49 -1.51 9.38
N GLU A 124 -7.79 -1.73 9.32
CA GLU A 124 -8.60 -1.51 8.13
C GLU A 124 -9.80 -0.62 8.49
N PRO A 125 -9.62 0.72 8.45
CA PRO A 125 -10.71 1.64 8.76
C PRO A 125 -11.92 1.52 7.84
N GLY A 126 -11.71 1.00 6.63
CA GLY A 126 -12.80 0.73 5.70
C GLY A 126 -13.17 1.90 4.81
N GLY A 127 -14.35 1.82 4.25
CA GLY A 127 -14.82 2.74 3.24
C GLY A 127 -15.44 4.01 3.79
N THR A 128 -15.22 5.08 3.07
CA THR A 128 -15.93 6.34 3.24
C THR A 128 -16.53 6.76 1.91
N ASN A 129 -17.66 7.44 1.98
CA ASN A 129 -18.31 8.02 0.81
C ASN A 129 -18.57 9.50 1.08
N ASP A 130 -18.05 10.34 0.20
CA ASP A 130 -18.41 11.75 0.19
C ASP A 130 -19.32 12.02 -1.02
N PRO A 131 -20.66 12.03 -0.82
CA PRO A 131 -21.57 12.21 -1.92
C PRO A 131 -21.49 13.60 -2.57
N ALA A 132 -20.84 14.57 -1.90
CA ALA A 132 -20.73 15.91 -2.45
C ALA A 132 -19.76 15.99 -3.63
N ASP A 133 -18.66 15.20 -3.59
CA ASP A 133 -17.68 15.16 -4.69
C ASP A 133 -17.72 13.87 -5.49
N GLY A 134 -18.53 12.91 -5.08
CA GLY A 134 -18.69 11.62 -5.77
C GLY A 134 -17.49 10.70 -5.65
N ILE A 135 -16.53 11.00 -4.78
CA ILE A 135 -15.33 10.19 -4.57
C ILE A 135 -15.63 9.14 -3.50
N ILE A 136 -15.37 7.88 -3.83
CA ILE A 136 -15.48 6.77 -2.91
C ILE A 136 -14.09 6.23 -2.63
N SER A 137 -13.79 5.99 -1.36
CA SER A 137 -12.49 5.49 -0.94
C SER A 137 -12.60 4.37 0.07
N TYR A 138 -11.55 3.56 0.16
CA TYR A 138 -11.40 2.49 1.13
C TYR A 138 -9.97 2.49 1.68
N VAL A 139 -9.83 2.51 2.99
CA VAL A 139 -8.53 2.70 3.66
C VAL A 139 -8.07 1.42 4.34
N GLN A 140 -6.82 1.07 4.10
CA GLN A 140 -6.14 -0.06 4.73
C GLN A 140 -4.76 0.40 5.21
N ARG A 141 -4.28 -0.16 6.32
CA ARG A 141 -2.92 0.08 6.82
C ARG A 141 -2.21 -1.23 6.96
N PHE A 142 -1.04 -1.32 6.30
CA PHE A 142 -0.18 -2.49 6.32
C PHE A 142 1.10 -2.20 7.08
N ARG A 143 1.54 -3.17 7.87
CA ARG A 143 2.82 -3.10 8.58
C ARG A 143 3.78 -4.10 7.96
N PHE A 144 5.01 -3.67 7.77
CA PHE A 144 6.11 -4.50 7.30
C PHE A 144 7.21 -4.51 8.34
N ASP A 145 7.71 -5.68 8.68
CA ASP A 145 8.84 -5.82 9.60
C ASP A 145 10.09 -6.07 8.77
N LEU A 146 11.04 -5.15 8.84
CA LEU A 146 12.24 -5.12 8.00
C LEU A 146 13.48 -5.24 8.86
N THR A 147 14.48 -5.97 8.35
CA THR A 147 15.80 -6.06 8.96
C THR A 147 16.87 -5.79 7.90
N PRO A 148 18.05 -5.25 8.28
CA PRO A 148 19.17 -5.14 7.36
C PRO A 148 19.60 -6.52 6.85
N ALA A 149 19.88 -6.59 5.56
CA ALA A 149 20.32 -7.83 4.92
C ALA A 149 21.83 -7.94 4.86
#